data_07a0a20b261d44ef35548eeb670aad43
#
_entry.id   07a0a20b261d44ef35548eeb670aad43
#
_cell.length_a   1.000
_cell.length_b   1.000
_cell.length_c   1.000
_cell.angle_alpha   90.00
_cell.angle_beta   90.00
_cell.angle_gamma   90.00
#
_symmetry.space_group_name_H-M   'P 1'
#
loop_
_entity.id
_entity.type
_entity.pdbx_description
1 polymer ?
#
loop_
_entity_poly.entity_id
_entity_poly.type
_entity_poly.pdbx_seq_one_letter_code
_entity_poly.pdbx_strand_id
1 'polypeptide(L)'
;QELADAMHISKSTVHNGIKSLERKGFLRVTPRHGVHVANYPETGNLDTLVALLKRSGNRLDRQLVKSILQFRESVEGMAVRLLAAEHTTGHILRLRMYIDEFRKAAQGGAGLRELAELLFDYHLYIALKSGNTVIPMVLNGFHDVSLAFWQMWIRQTGTEDAALFLERFTAFIAANDGDAAMALYRESAAADKVVFSEGEGVGV
;
A
#
# COMPACT_ATOMS: atom_id res chain seq x y z
N GLN A 1 -30.98 10.67 -18.19
CA GLN A 1 -32.19 11.16 -17.50
C GLN A 1 -32.73 10.07 -16.58
N GLU A 2 -33.04 8.89 -17.06
CA GLU A 2 -33.64 7.76 -16.31
C GLU A 2 -32.86 7.44 -15.01
N LEU A 3 -31.52 7.37 -15.06
CA LEU A 3 -30.70 7.07 -13.88
C LEU A 3 -30.77 8.21 -12.83
N ALA A 4 -30.83 9.48 -13.28
CA ALA A 4 -30.95 10.62 -12.38
C ALA A 4 -32.31 10.62 -11.67
N ASP A 5 -33.37 10.31 -12.41
CA ASP A 5 -34.74 10.22 -11.90
C ASP A 5 -34.88 9.02 -10.94
N ALA A 6 -34.34 7.85 -11.29
CA ALA A 6 -34.36 6.64 -10.46
C ALA A 6 -33.58 6.79 -9.14
N MET A 7 -32.50 7.58 -9.14
CA MET A 7 -31.68 7.83 -7.96
C MET A 7 -32.08 9.09 -7.18
N HIS A 8 -33.10 9.87 -7.67
CA HIS A 8 -33.52 11.14 -7.09
C HIS A 8 -32.37 12.16 -6.90
N ILE A 9 -31.46 12.24 -7.89
CA ILE A 9 -30.30 13.15 -7.88
C ILE A 9 -30.23 13.95 -9.20
N SER A 10 -29.40 15.00 -9.21
CA SER A 10 -29.24 15.83 -10.39
C SER A 10 -28.54 15.09 -11.55
N LYS A 11 -28.87 15.48 -12.80
CA LYS A 11 -28.14 14.97 -13.98
C LYS A 11 -26.65 15.23 -13.94
N SER A 12 -26.23 16.38 -13.39
CA SER A 12 -24.83 16.73 -13.24
C SER A 12 -24.12 15.79 -12.26
N THR A 13 -24.79 15.40 -11.17
CA THR A 13 -24.27 14.42 -10.20
C THR A 13 -24.06 13.05 -10.86
N VAL A 14 -25.06 12.57 -11.63
CA VAL A 14 -24.93 11.31 -12.38
C VAL A 14 -23.78 11.38 -13.39
N HIS A 15 -23.70 12.48 -14.16
CA HIS A 15 -22.65 12.64 -15.16
C HIS A 15 -21.24 12.62 -14.53
N ASN A 16 -21.04 13.31 -13.41
CA ASN A 16 -19.78 13.31 -12.68
C ASN A 16 -19.46 11.93 -12.08
N GLY A 17 -20.48 11.22 -11.58
CA GLY A 17 -20.33 9.84 -11.12
C GLY A 17 -19.89 8.89 -12.23
N ILE A 18 -20.52 8.96 -13.40
CA ILE A 18 -20.15 8.15 -14.58
C ILE A 18 -18.71 8.44 -15.00
N LYS A 19 -18.33 9.72 -15.13
CA LYS A 19 -16.93 10.10 -15.45
C LYS A 19 -15.92 9.57 -14.43
N SER A 20 -16.27 9.66 -13.15
CA SER A 20 -15.41 9.13 -12.08
C SER A 20 -15.24 7.61 -12.18
N LEU A 21 -16.32 6.88 -12.43
CA LEU A 21 -16.28 5.42 -12.59
C LEU A 21 -15.57 4.98 -13.88
N GLU A 22 -15.75 5.76 -14.97
CA GLU A 22 -15.02 5.52 -16.22
C GLU A 22 -13.52 5.71 -16.04
N ARG A 23 -13.09 6.81 -15.40
CA ARG A 23 -11.67 7.04 -15.09
C ARG A 23 -11.07 5.92 -14.25
N LYS A 24 -11.85 5.33 -13.36
CA LYS A 24 -11.44 4.19 -12.52
C LYS A 24 -11.56 2.84 -13.23
N GLY A 25 -11.91 2.79 -14.52
CA GLY A 25 -12.02 1.55 -15.28
C GLY A 25 -13.22 0.66 -14.93
N PHE A 26 -14.21 1.14 -14.17
CA PHE A 26 -15.44 0.39 -13.86
C PHE A 26 -16.50 0.51 -14.94
N LEU A 27 -16.49 1.60 -15.70
CA LEU A 27 -17.42 1.86 -16.77
C LEU A 27 -16.67 2.20 -18.07
N ARG A 28 -17.34 1.95 -19.18
CA ARG A 28 -16.95 2.41 -20.53
C ARG A 28 -18.09 3.24 -21.10
N VAL A 29 -17.79 4.47 -21.51
CA VAL A 29 -18.73 5.33 -22.22
C VAL A 29 -18.44 5.23 -23.71
N THR A 30 -19.44 4.78 -24.48
CA THR A 30 -19.33 4.69 -25.93
C THR A 30 -20.28 5.75 -26.53
N PRO A 31 -19.76 6.74 -27.28
CA PRO A 31 -20.60 7.76 -27.91
C PRO A 31 -21.72 7.11 -28.71
N ARG A 32 -22.94 7.59 -28.50
CA ARG A 32 -24.20 7.10 -29.15
C ARG A 32 -24.63 5.69 -28.74
N HIS A 33 -23.81 4.91 -28.01
CA HIS A 33 -24.13 3.53 -27.58
C HIS A 33 -24.37 3.43 -26.07
N GLY A 34 -24.09 4.49 -25.31
CA GLY A 34 -24.40 4.54 -23.87
C GLY A 34 -23.24 4.21 -22.97
N VAL A 35 -23.58 3.83 -21.76
CA VAL A 35 -22.64 3.50 -20.67
C VAL A 35 -22.74 2.01 -20.35
N HIS A 36 -21.62 1.32 -20.35
CA HIS A 36 -21.53 -0.11 -20.11
C HIS A 36 -20.63 -0.40 -18.92
N VAL A 37 -20.92 -1.47 -18.16
CA VAL A 37 -20.02 -1.97 -17.13
C VAL A 37 -18.80 -2.57 -17.82
N ALA A 38 -17.61 -2.14 -17.38
CA ALA A 38 -16.34 -2.61 -17.93
C ALA A 38 -15.83 -3.82 -17.15
N ASN A 39 -15.00 -4.64 -17.80
CA ASN A 39 -14.23 -5.69 -17.13
C ASN A 39 -13.03 -5.06 -16.43
N TYR A 40 -13.21 -4.60 -15.19
CA TYR A 40 -12.16 -3.86 -14.47
C TYR A 40 -10.81 -4.58 -14.30
N PRO A 41 -10.70 -5.91 -14.29
CA PRO A 41 -9.40 -6.60 -14.38
C PRO A 41 -8.59 -6.25 -15.64
N GLU A 42 -9.27 -5.93 -16.75
CA GLU A 42 -8.64 -5.55 -18.02
C GLU A 42 -8.45 -4.03 -18.17
N THR A 43 -9.38 -3.23 -17.63
CA THR A 43 -9.46 -1.79 -17.86
C THR A 43 -9.09 -0.95 -16.65
N GLY A 44 -8.93 -1.58 -15.48
CA GLY A 44 -8.63 -0.93 -14.21
C GLY A 44 -7.21 -0.39 -14.12
N ASN A 45 -7.03 0.47 -13.15
CA ASN A 45 -5.76 1.13 -12.81
C ASN A 45 -5.61 1.22 -11.27
N LEU A 46 -4.64 1.98 -10.77
CA LEU A 46 -4.45 2.14 -9.32
C LEU A 46 -5.67 2.77 -8.62
N ASP A 47 -6.37 3.71 -9.27
CA ASP A 47 -7.61 4.29 -8.73
C ASP A 47 -8.71 3.22 -8.56
N THR A 48 -8.73 2.21 -9.45
CA THR A 48 -9.63 1.04 -9.33
C THR A 48 -9.30 0.25 -8.07
N LEU A 49 -8.02 -0.05 -7.87
CA LEU A 49 -7.56 -0.80 -6.70
C LEU A 49 -7.90 -0.08 -5.40
N VAL A 50 -7.60 1.22 -5.31
CA VAL A 50 -7.95 2.06 -4.16
C VAL A 50 -9.47 2.09 -3.91
N ALA A 51 -10.29 2.17 -4.99
CA ALA A 51 -11.75 2.15 -4.86
C ALA A 51 -12.27 0.80 -4.35
N LEU A 52 -11.69 -0.31 -4.80
CA LEU A 52 -12.01 -1.66 -4.31
C LEU A 52 -11.68 -1.80 -2.82
N LEU A 53 -10.51 -1.33 -2.39
CA LEU A 53 -10.10 -1.33 -1.00
C LEU A 53 -11.05 -0.51 -0.11
N LYS A 54 -11.40 0.71 -0.53
CA LYS A 54 -12.34 1.58 0.21
C LYS A 54 -13.75 1.00 0.31
N ARG A 55 -14.22 0.30 -0.75
CA ARG A 55 -15.56 -0.29 -0.77
C ARG A 55 -15.69 -1.54 0.09
N SER A 56 -14.65 -2.35 0.17
CA SER A 56 -14.71 -3.66 0.83
C SER A 56 -14.89 -3.59 2.35
N GLY A 57 -14.78 -2.38 2.95
CA GLY A 57 -15.04 -2.18 4.37
C GLY A 57 -14.37 -3.21 5.27
N ASN A 58 -13.13 -3.62 4.92
CA ASN A 58 -12.30 -4.63 5.58
C ASN A 58 -12.49 -6.11 5.17
N ARG A 59 -13.30 -6.42 4.21
CA ARG A 59 -13.35 -7.76 3.61
C ARG A 59 -12.65 -7.74 2.26
N LEU A 60 -11.33 -7.63 2.26
CA LEU A 60 -10.55 -7.77 1.03
C LEU A 60 -10.66 -9.21 0.53
N ASP A 61 -10.90 -9.36 -0.77
CA ASP A 61 -10.75 -10.64 -1.42
C ASP A 61 -9.33 -11.17 -1.18
N ARG A 62 -9.25 -12.40 -0.67
CA ARG A 62 -7.99 -13.07 -0.32
C ARG A 62 -7.01 -13.11 -1.48
N GLN A 63 -7.51 -13.33 -2.70
CA GLN A 63 -6.68 -13.36 -3.89
C GLN A 63 -6.11 -11.96 -4.21
N LEU A 64 -6.91 -10.90 -4.04
CA LEU A 64 -6.47 -9.53 -4.24
C LEU A 64 -5.37 -9.16 -3.24
N VAL A 65 -5.54 -9.49 -1.95
CA VAL A 65 -4.51 -9.27 -0.91
C VAL A 65 -3.21 -9.98 -1.28
N LYS A 66 -3.28 -11.26 -1.64
CA LYS A 66 -2.12 -12.04 -2.07
C LYS A 66 -1.40 -11.37 -3.25
N SER A 67 -2.14 -10.91 -4.24
CA SER A 67 -1.59 -10.27 -5.42
C SER A 67 -0.91 -8.93 -5.10
N ILE A 68 -1.49 -8.13 -4.21
CA ILE A 68 -0.90 -6.88 -3.73
C ILE A 68 0.43 -7.15 -2.99
N LEU A 69 0.46 -8.13 -2.08
CA LEU A 69 1.67 -8.48 -1.34
C LEU A 69 2.78 -8.98 -2.27
N GLN A 70 2.46 -9.81 -3.26
CA GLN A 70 3.42 -10.27 -4.28
C GLN A 70 3.98 -9.12 -5.11
N PHE A 71 3.13 -8.18 -5.51
CA PHE A 71 3.55 -7.01 -6.27
C PHE A 71 4.48 -6.11 -5.42
N ARG A 72 4.09 -5.81 -4.18
CA ARG A 72 4.91 -5.02 -3.25
C ARG A 72 6.26 -5.68 -3.01
N GLU A 73 6.28 -6.99 -2.73
CA GLU A 73 7.53 -7.75 -2.56
C GLU A 73 8.47 -7.60 -3.76
N SER A 74 7.93 -7.62 -4.98
CA SER A 74 8.72 -7.47 -6.20
C SER A 74 9.31 -6.07 -6.34
N VAL A 75 8.51 -5.03 -6.13
CA VAL A 75 8.91 -3.63 -6.31
C VAL A 75 9.79 -3.15 -5.16
N GLU A 76 9.35 -3.33 -3.92
CA GLU A 76 10.09 -2.94 -2.72
C GLU A 76 11.37 -3.77 -2.58
N GLY A 77 11.33 -5.06 -2.91
CA GLY A 77 12.49 -5.93 -2.89
C GLY A 77 13.58 -5.53 -3.89
N MET A 78 13.20 -5.03 -5.05
CA MET A 78 14.17 -4.44 -5.98
C MET A 78 14.86 -3.21 -5.36
N ALA A 79 14.10 -2.28 -4.77
CA ALA A 79 14.63 -1.10 -4.13
C ALA A 79 15.60 -1.44 -2.98
N VAL A 80 15.23 -2.41 -2.15
CA VAL A 80 16.05 -2.89 -1.02
C VAL A 80 17.38 -3.45 -1.49
N ARG A 81 17.38 -4.33 -2.50
CA ARG A 81 18.63 -4.91 -3.04
C ARG A 81 19.53 -3.86 -3.65
N LEU A 82 18.95 -2.92 -4.41
CA LEU A 82 19.71 -1.82 -5.01
C LEU A 82 20.33 -0.92 -3.93
N LEU A 83 19.56 -0.53 -2.91
CA LEU A 83 20.08 0.27 -1.82
C LEU A 83 21.13 -0.49 -1.01
N ALA A 84 20.90 -1.77 -0.70
CA ALA A 84 21.86 -2.58 0.03
C ALA A 84 23.20 -2.68 -0.70
N ALA A 85 23.19 -2.77 -2.03
CA ALA A 85 24.41 -2.85 -2.84
C ALA A 85 25.23 -1.54 -2.84
N GLU A 86 24.58 -0.37 -2.76
CA GLU A 86 25.22 0.94 -2.97
C GLU A 86 24.93 1.96 -1.87
N HIS A 87 24.52 1.51 -0.67
CA HIS A 87 24.20 2.44 0.40
C HIS A 87 25.43 3.19 0.92
N THR A 88 25.20 4.35 1.51
CA THR A 88 26.20 5.11 2.28
C THR A 88 25.86 5.06 3.77
N THR A 89 26.83 5.40 4.62
CA THR A 89 26.58 5.56 6.07
C THR A 89 25.44 6.55 6.34
N GLY A 90 25.34 7.63 5.54
CA GLY A 90 24.25 8.60 5.65
C GLY A 90 22.87 8.00 5.37
N HIS A 91 22.77 7.06 4.44
CA HIS A 91 21.49 6.37 4.16
C HIS A 91 21.07 5.53 5.37
N ILE A 92 21.98 4.79 5.98
CA ILE A 92 21.68 3.96 7.16
C ILE A 92 21.31 4.83 8.36
N LEU A 93 22.03 5.93 8.59
CA LEU A 93 21.69 6.88 9.65
C LEU A 93 20.26 7.44 9.48
N ARG A 94 19.87 7.79 8.25
CA ARG A 94 18.52 8.29 7.99
C ARG A 94 17.44 7.21 8.23
N LEU A 95 17.69 5.97 7.83
CA LEU A 95 16.77 4.86 8.13
C LEU A 95 16.58 4.67 9.64
N ARG A 96 17.66 4.76 10.44
CA ARG A 96 17.57 4.71 11.90
C ARG A 96 16.77 5.88 12.48
N MET A 97 16.90 7.09 11.91
CA MET A 97 16.10 8.23 12.33
C MET A 97 14.60 7.99 12.13
N TYR A 98 14.18 7.39 11.00
CA TYR A 98 12.78 7.00 10.80
C TYR A 98 12.29 6.00 11.86
N ILE A 99 13.13 5.06 12.28
CA ILE A 99 12.79 4.10 13.35
C ILE A 99 12.60 4.83 14.68
N ASP A 100 13.49 5.77 15.00
CA ASP A 100 13.39 6.59 16.21
C ASP A 100 12.14 7.49 16.19
N GLU A 101 11.81 8.07 15.03
CA GLU A 101 10.60 8.86 14.81
C GLU A 101 9.34 8.00 15.04
N PHE A 102 9.32 6.78 14.48
CA PHE A 102 8.23 5.81 14.68
C PHE A 102 8.06 5.44 16.16
N ARG A 103 9.14 5.11 16.88
CA ARG A 103 9.10 4.79 18.31
C ARG A 103 8.58 5.95 19.15
N LYS A 104 9.06 7.16 18.90
CA LYS A 104 8.60 8.37 19.61
C LYS A 104 7.11 8.62 19.39
N ALA A 105 6.65 8.49 18.14
CA ALA A 105 5.24 8.64 17.81
C ALA A 105 4.39 7.57 18.53
N ALA A 106 4.82 6.30 18.51
CA ALA A 106 4.13 5.21 19.18
C ALA A 106 4.05 5.42 20.71
N GLN A 107 5.14 5.82 21.35
CA GLN A 107 5.19 6.16 22.78
C GLN A 107 4.34 7.38 23.12
N GLY A 108 4.22 8.34 22.19
CA GLY A 108 3.36 9.51 22.29
C GLY A 108 1.87 9.23 22.10
N GLY A 109 1.48 7.99 21.77
CA GLY A 109 0.09 7.61 21.55
C GLY A 109 -0.44 7.96 20.15
N ALA A 110 0.44 8.08 19.16
CA ALA A 110 0.05 8.32 17.77
C ALA A 110 -0.93 7.25 17.26
N GLY A 111 -1.88 7.66 16.43
CA GLY A 111 -2.85 6.77 15.82
C GLY A 111 -2.22 5.86 14.75
N LEU A 112 -2.88 4.72 14.46
CA LEU A 112 -2.39 3.75 13.47
C LEU A 112 -2.10 4.36 12.10
N ARG A 113 -2.89 5.36 11.68
CA ARG A 113 -2.66 6.04 10.41
C ARG A 113 -1.34 6.81 10.40
N GLU A 114 -1.06 7.56 11.45
CA GLU A 114 0.19 8.33 11.59
C GLU A 114 1.41 7.40 11.62
N LEU A 115 1.32 6.29 12.35
CA LEU A 115 2.36 5.27 12.38
C LEU A 115 2.56 4.61 11.02
N ALA A 116 1.49 4.35 10.27
CA ALA A 116 1.56 3.81 8.92
C ALA A 116 2.20 4.79 7.91
N GLU A 117 1.97 6.10 8.06
CA GLU A 117 2.66 7.13 7.26
C GLU A 117 4.17 7.10 7.51
N LEU A 118 4.61 6.99 8.76
CA LEU A 118 6.03 6.86 9.08
C LEU A 118 6.67 5.60 8.47
N LEU A 119 5.95 4.48 8.47
CA LEU A 119 6.40 3.26 7.77
C LEU A 119 6.47 3.46 6.25
N PHE A 120 5.48 4.15 5.68
CA PHE A 120 5.50 4.48 4.26
C PHE A 120 6.71 5.34 3.92
N ASP A 121 6.99 6.38 4.68
CA ASP A 121 8.13 7.28 4.49
C ASP A 121 9.47 6.53 4.59
N TYR A 122 9.59 5.58 5.51
CA TYR A 122 10.77 4.71 5.62
C TYR A 122 10.99 3.90 4.33
N HIS A 123 9.95 3.23 3.80
CA HIS A 123 10.04 2.45 2.57
C HIS A 123 10.21 3.33 1.33
N LEU A 124 9.56 4.48 1.29
CA LEU A 124 9.74 5.46 0.22
C LEU A 124 11.18 6.00 0.19
N TYR A 125 11.80 6.22 1.36
CA TYR A 125 13.20 6.61 1.43
C TYR A 125 14.12 5.54 0.84
N ILE A 126 13.90 4.26 1.12
CA ILE A 126 14.65 3.15 0.50
C ILE A 126 14.50 3.23 -1.03
N ALA A 127 13.28 3.41 -1.52
CA ALA A 127 13.02 3.54 -2.95
C ALA A 127 13.72 4.74 -3.59
N LEU A 128 13.67 5.90 -2.95
CA LEU A 128 14.33 7.13 -3.41
C LEU A 128 15.86 6.99 -3.47
N LYS A 129 16.45 6.18 -2.59
CA LYS A 129 17.90 5.98 -2.48
C LYS A 129 18.38 4.71 -3.20
N SER A 130 17.48 3.94 -3.80
CA SER A 130 17.80 2.77 -4.61
C SER A 130 18.48 3.09 -5.96
N GLY A 131 18.50 4.35 -6.39
CA GLY A 131 18.94 4.75 -7.72
C GLY A 131 17.91 4.50 -8.84
N ASN A 132 16.86 3.74 -8.59
CA ASN A 132 15.79 3.52 -9.57
C ASN A 132 14.75 4.64 -9.48
N THR A 133 14.64 5.44 -10.55
CA THR A 133 13.76 6.62 -10.59
C THR A 133 12.26 6.29 -10.73
N VAL A 134 11.92 5.05 -11.12
CA VAL A 134 10.52 4.63 -11.34
C VAL A 134 9.88 4.10 -10.05
N ILE A 135 10.63 3.37 -9.22
CA ILE A 135 10.10 2.75 -8.01
C ILE A 135 9.43 3.75 -7.07
N PRO A 136 9.99 4.93 -6.75
CA PRO A 136 9.32 5.90 -5.89
C PRO A 136 7.97 6.38 -6.45
N MET A 137 7.87 6.56 -7.78
CA MET A 137 6.61 6.96 -8.42
C MET A 137 5.55 5.87 -8.32
N VAL A 138 5.95 4.61 -8.47
CA VAL A 138 5.05 3.47 -8.28
C VAL A 138 4.57 3.39 -6.83
N LEU A 139 5.47 3.51 -5.84
CA LEU A 139 5.11 3.49 -4.43
C LEU A 139 4.15 4.64 -4.07
N ASN A 140 4.39 5.85 -4.57
CA ASN A 140 3.47 6.98 -4.38
C ASN A 140 2.07 6.68 -4.93
N GLY A 141 1.96 6.01 -6.08
CA GLY A 141 0.68 5.53 -6.62
C GLY A 141 -0.02 4.50 -5.72
N PHE A 142 0.76 3.73 -4.96
CA PHE A 142 0.28 2.74 -4.00
C PHE A 142 0.12 3.27 -2.57
N HIS A 143 0.29 4.57 -2.32
CA HIS A 143 0.28 5.16 -0.99
C HIS A 143 -0.92 4.70 -0.13
N ASP A 144 -2.16 4.95 -0.58
CA ASP A 144 -3.37 4.59 0.17
C ASP A 144 -3.46 3.07 0.44
N VAL A 145 -3.04 2.26 -0.53
CA VAL A 145 -2.97 0.80 -0.41
C VAL A 145 -1.96 0.40 0.67
N SER A 146 -0.77 0.99 0.61
CA SER A 146 0.31 0.72 1.57
C SER A 146 -0.10 1.10 2.99
N LEU A 147 -0.74 2.27 3.17
CA LEU A 147 -1.23 2.70 4.48
C LEU A 147 -2.24 1.72 5.08
N ALA A 148 -3.18 1.22 4.27
CA ALA A 148 -4.15 0.24 4.74
C ALA A 148 -3.46 -1.04 5.24
N PHE A 149 -2.45 -1.53 4.51
CA PHE A 149 -1.66 -2.70 4.92
C PHE A 149 -0.81 -2.44 6.16
N TRP A 150 -0.13 -1.29 6.25
CA TRP A 150 0.69 -0.96 7.42
C TRP A 150 -0.13 -0.77 8.68
N GLN A 151 -1.29 -0.14 8.61
CA GLN A 151 -2.21 -0.01 9.77
C GLN A 151 -2.62 -1.38 10.29
N MET A 152 -2.96 -2.30 9.40
CA MET A 152 -3.35 -3.65 9.77
C MET A 152 -2.16 -4.42 10.35
N TRP A 153 -0.99 -4.36 9.71
CA TRP A 153 0.22 -5.00 10.19
C TRP A 153 0.64 -4.51 11.58
N ILE A 154 0.65 -3.18 11.82
CA ILE A 154 0.96 -2.61 13.14
C ILE A 154 -0.05 -3.09 14.20
N ARG A 155 -1.34 -3.18 13.83
CA ARG A 155 -2.38 -3.65 14.76
C ARG A 155 -2.16 -5.10 15.20
N GLN A 156 -1.67 -5.95 14.31
CA GLN A 156 -1.42 -7.37 14.57
C GLN A 156 -0.09 -7.61 15.27
N THR A 157 0.96 -6.94 14.82
CA THR A 157 2.33 -7.13 15.28
C THR A 157 2.60 -6.37 16.59
N GLY A 158 1.97 -5.21 16.77
CA GLY A 158 2.31 -4.27 17.83
C GLY A 158 3.43 -3.31 17.41
N THR A 159 3.51 -2.18 18.09
CA THR A 159 4.42 -1.09 17.72
C THR A 159 5.90 -1.42 18.03
N GLU A 160 6.16 -2.15 19.12
CA GLU A 160 7.54 -2.51 19.49
C GLU A 160 8.12 -3.56 18.54
N ASP A 161 7.36 -4.61 18.22
CA ASP A 161 7.80 -5.64 17.27
C ASP A 161 7.94 -5.07 15.85
N ALA A 162 7.09 -4.10 15.49
CA ALA A 162 7.23 -3.34 14.24
C ALA A 162 8.56 -2.56 14.20
N ALA A 163 8.93 -1.88 15.28
CA ALA A 163 10.20 -1.17 15.37
C ALA A 163 11.40 -2.14 15.33
N LEU A 164 11.32 -3.28 16.02
CA LEU A 164 12.36 -4.33 15.99
C LEU A 164 12.51 -4.94 14.58
N PHE A 165 11.41 -5.12 13.87
CA PHE A 165 11.45 -5.53 12.47
C PHE A 165 12.24 -4.53 11.62
N LEU A 166 11.94 -3.23 11.72
CA LEU A 166 12.65 -2.18 10.97
C LEU A 166 14.14 -2.11 11.31
N GLU A 167 14.51 -2.32 12.58
CA GLU A 167 15.92 -2.38 13.00
C GLU A 167 16.66 -3.54 12.35
N ARG A 168 16.08 -4.76 12.41
CA ARG A 168 16.67 -5.94 11.77
C ARG A 168 16.75 -5.77 10.25
N PHE A 169 15.70 -5.21 9.64
CA PHE A 169 15.65 -4.93 8.21
C PHE A 169 16.74 -3.93 7.79
N THR A 170 16.90 -2.84 8.56
CA THR A 170 17.98 -1.86 8.36
C THR A 170 19.37 -2.48 8.55
N ALA A 171 19.52 -3.37 9.52
CA ALA A 171 20.79 -4.05 9.77
C ALA A 171 21.23 -4.92 8.58
N PHE A 172 20.31 -5.64 7.94
CA PHE A 172 20.62 -6.40 6.73
C PHE A 172 21.00 -5.50 5.55
N ILE A 173 20.29 -4.36 5.36
CA ILE A 173 20.68 -3.37 4.34
C ILE A 173 22.10 -2.86 4.63
N ALA A 174 22.41 -2.51 5.88
CA ALA A 174 23.73 -2.02 6.30
C ALA A 174 24.84 -3.07 6.15
N ALA A 175 24.49 -4.35 6.17
CA ALA A 175 25.41 -5.46 5.93
C ALA A 175 25.56 -5.81 4.43
N ASN A 176 24.98 -5.04 3.50
CA ASN A 176 24.91 -5.31 2.06
C ASN A 176 24.15 -6.61 1.72
N ASP A 177 23.31 -7.09 2.63
CA ASP A 177 22.53 -8.32 2.47
C ASP A 177 21.05 -8.03 2.19
N GLY A 178 20.79 -7.55 0.98
CA GLY A 178 19.41 -7.27 0.52
C GLY A 178 18.53 -8.51 0.43
N ASP A 179 19.11 -9.70 0.26
CA ASP A 179 18.36 -10.96 0.19
C ASP A 179 17.91 -11.41 1.58
N ALA A 180 18.75 -11.27 2.62
CA ALA A 180 18.33 -11.51 3.99
C ALA A 180 17.26 -10.50 4.46
N ALA A 181 17.37 -9.22 4.08
CA ALA A 181 16.32 -8.24 4.31
C ALA A 181 14.99 -8.70 3.69
N MET A 182 15.01 -9.19 2.46
CA MET A 182 13.81 -9.67 1.79
C MET A 182 13.29 -11.00 2.33
N ALA A 183 14.14 -11.85 2.87
CA ALA A 183 13.69 -13.05 3.60
C ALA A 183 12.89 -12.66 4.85
N LEU A 184 13.40 -11.73 5.64
CA LEU A 184 12.69 -11.17 6.81
C LEU A 184 11.34 -10.54 6.42
N TYR A 185 11.31 -9.77 5.31
CA TYR A 185 10.07 -9.18 4.79
C TYR A 185 9.03 -10.26 4.43
N ARG A 186 9.45 -11.34 3.75
CA ARG A 186 8.56 -12.46 3.38
C ARG A 186 8.01 -13.20 4.59
N GLU A 187 8.84 -13.41 5.61
CA GLU A 187 8.41 -14.03 6.87
C GLU A 187 7.31 -13.21 7.54
N SER A 188 7.50 -11.90 7.67
CA SER A 188 6.50 -10.97 8.20
C SER A 188 5.22 -11.01 7.37
N ALA A 189 5.31 -10.88 6.05
CA ALA A 189 4.15 -10.94 5.15
C ALA A 189 3.45 -12.31 5.15
N ALA A 190 4.14 -13.40 5.45
CA ALA A 190 3.55 -14.73 5.55
C ALA A 190 2.76 -14.91 6.85
N ALA A 191 3.20 -14.34 7.96
CA ALA A 191 2.45 -14.28 9.20
C ALA A 191 1.12 -13.54 9.00
N ASP A 192 1.14 -12.42 8.26
CA ASP A 192 -0.06 -11.67 7.90
C ASP A 192 -1.05 -12.47 7.05
N LYS A 193 -0.58 -13.39 6.19
CA LYS A 193 -1.45 -14.26 5.37
C LYS A 193 -2.33 -15.18 6.21
N VAL A 194 -1.86 -15.62 7.36
CA VAL A 194 -2.64 -16.49 8.28
C VAL A 194 -3.81 -15.72 8.87
N VAL A 195 -3.60 -14.48 9.28
CA VAL A 195 -4.65 -13.65 9.92
C VAL A 195 -5.70 -13.18 8.93
N PHE A 196 -5.33 -12.88 7.66
CA PHE A 196 -6.32 -12.61 6.59
C PHE A 196 -7.22 -13.82 6.27
N SER A 197 -6.81 -15.05 6.66
CA SER A 197 -7.55 -16.27 6.36
C SER A 197 -8.57 -16.65 7.42
N GLU A 198 -8.48 -16.16 8.65
CA GLU A 198 -9.28 -16.61 9.78
C GLU A 198 -10.39 -15.63 10.24
N GLY A 199 -10.54 -14.53 9.54
CA GLY A 199 -11.81 -13.89 9.55
C GLY A 199 -12.04 -12.73 10.47
N GLU A 200 -12.77 -12.20 10.97
CA GLU A 200 -13.39 -11.04 11.62
C GLU A 200 -13.05 -9.70 10.96
N GLY A 201 -14.08 -9.12 10.36
CA GLY A 201 -14.03 -7.83 9.71
C GLY A 201 -13.49 -6.75 10.64
N VAL A 202 -12.37 -6.19 10.28
CA VAL A 202 -11.76 -5.08 10.99
C VAL A 202 -12.40 -3.78 10.51
N GLY A 203 -13.15 -3.11 11.41
CA GLY A 203 -13.74 -1.79 11.14
C GLY A 203 -12.67 -0.71 10.98
N VAL A 204 -12.81 0.12 9.94
CA VAL A 204 -12.10 1.40 9.76
C VAL A 204 -12.90 2.48 10.41
#